data_4ca79fe368f3d49c48a300a708126700
#
_entry.id   4ca79fe368f3d49c48a300a708126700
#
_cell.length_a   1.000
_cell.length_b   1.000
_cell.length_c   1.000
_cell.angle_alpha   90.00
_cell.angle_beta   90.00
_cell.angle_gamma   90.00
#
_symmetry.space_group_name_H-M   'P 1'
#
loop_
_entity.id
_entity.type
_entity.pdbx_description
1 polymer ?
#
loop_
_entity_poly.entity_id
_entity_poly.type
_entity_poly.pdbx_seq_one_letter_code
_entity_poly.pdbx_strand_id
1 'polypeptide(L)'
;YIDYGIMIAYNVLTGGFMTKKIAVLVNEDTMQRCSCGGCLKAYMNKVDSFERYADEDTELVGFTHSGGDLEKKLASFKKNGVTTIHLSTCTRGKNDNYESIARQCAAAGFDVVGYTHGGAVSKDGKVAIELVGESK
;
A
#
# COMPACT_ATOMS: atom_id res chain seq x y z
N TYR A 1 -13.55 -31.17 2.89
CA TYR A 1 -13.82 -30.60 3.19
C TYR A 1 -13.54 -30.65 3.45
N ILE A 2 -12.95 -31.26 3.49
CA ILE A 2 -13.08 -30.99 3.91
C ILE A 2 -13.27 -30.91 4.20
N ASP A 3 -12.80 -32.38 4.33
CA ASP A 3 -13.76 -31.73 4.62
C ASP A 3 -14.01 -30.55 3.92
N TYR A 4 -14.74 -30.70 3.05
CA TYR A 4 -14.94 -29.47 2.46
C TYR A 4 -15.76 -28.57 3.31
N GLY A 5 -16.65 -29.13 4.09
CA GLY A 5 -17.33 -28.33 5.06
C GLY A 5 -16.35 -27.70 6.03
N ILE A 6 -15.37 -28.48 6.47
CA ILE A 6 -14.35 -27.92 7.31
C ILE A 6 -13.51 -26.95 6.54
N MET A 7 -13.22 -27.25 5.32
CA MET A 7 -12.44 -26.36 4.50
C MET A 7 -13.15 -25.07 4.22
N ILE A 8 -14.44 -25.15 3.93
CA ILE A 8 -15.22 -23.94 3.76
C ILE A 8 -15.30 -23.18 5.04
N ALA A 9 -15.57 -23.85 6.13
CA ALA A 9 -15.63 -23.20 7.43
C ALA A 9 -14.31 -22.55 7.74
N TYR A 10 -13.23 -23.23 7.45
CA TYR A 10 -11.93 -22.68 7.65
C TYR A 10 -11.73 -21.43 6.82
N ASN A 11 -12.06 -21.48 5.54
CA ASN A 11 -11.94 -20.32 4.69
C ASN A 11 -12.84 -19.19 5.11
N VAL A 12 -14.03 -19.49 5.55
CA VAL A 12 -14.93 -18.46 6.06
C VAL A 12 -14.34 -17.82 7.29
N LEU A 13 -13.83 -18.64 8.20
CA LEU A 13 -13.25 -18.14 9.43
C LEU A 13 -11.96 -17.39 9.17
N THR A 14 -11.17 -17.82 8.21
CA THR A 14 -9.87 -17.22 7.95
C THR A 14 -9.86 -16.31 6.76
N GLY A 15 -10.93 -16.28 5.98
CA GLY A 15 -10.97 -15.46 4.77
C GLY A 15 -10.62 -14.01 5.06
N GLY A 16 -11.20 -13.45 6.12
CA GLY A 16 -10.87 -12.10 6.51
C GLY A 16 -9.45 -11.96 7.01
N PHE A 17 -8.91 -13.00 7.64
CA PHE A 17 -7.54 -12.98 8.11
C PHE A 17 -6.57 -13.11 6.94
N MET A 18 -6.98 -13.83 5.90
CA MET A 18 -6.12 -14.06 4.75
C MET A 18 -6.15 -12.90 3.77
N THR A 19 -7.14 -12.04 3.88
CA THR A 19 -7.23 -10.88 3.01
C THR A 19 -6.27 -9.81 3.51
N LYS A 20 -5.34 -9.44 2.65
CA LYS A 20 -4.37 -8.40 2.98
C LYS A 20 -4.99 -7.04 2.68
N LYS A 21 -4.97 -6.17 3.66
CA LYS A 21 -5.53 -4.83 3.49
C LYS A 21 -4.40 -3.84 3.28
N ILE A 22 -4.50 -3.08 2.23
CA ILE A 22 -3.45 -2.14 1.84
C ILE A 22 -4.04 -0.76 1.67
N ALA A 23 -3.17 0.24 1.69
CA ALA A 23 -3.54 1.62 1.42
C ALA A 23 -2.50 2.23 0.51
N VAL A 24 -2.90 3.27 -0.22
CA VAL A 24 -2.00 4.00 -1.09
C VAL A 24 -1.98 5.45 -0.66
N LEU A 25 -0.78 6.00 -0.52
CA LEU A 25 -0.57 7.42 -0.26
C LEU A 25 0.06 8.03 -1.51
N VAL A 26 -0.59 9.03 -2.06
CA VAL A 26 -0.12 9.71 -3.26
C VAL A 26 0.46 11.06 -2.93
N ASN A 27 1.15 11.66 -3.89
CA ASN A 27 1.76 12.95 -3.72
C ASN A 27 0.71 14.05 -3.92
N GLU A 28 0.51 14.88 -2.89
CA GLU A 28 -0.55 15.89 -2.91
C GLU A 28 -0.46 16.81 -4.11
N ASP A 29 0.73 17.33 -4.40
CA ASP A 29 0.89 18.27 -5.52
C ASP A 29 0.55 17.63 -6.85
N THR A 30 0.88 16.36 -7.01
CA THR A 30 0.60 15.66 -8.26
C THR A 30 -0.90 15.48 -8.48
N MET A 31 -1.66 15.40 -7.39
CA MET A 31 -3.12 15.22 -7.49
C MET A 31 -3.82 16.43 -8.11
N GLN A 32 -3.14 17.56 -8.20
CA GLN A 32 -3.73 18.72 -8.86
C GLN A 32 -3.98 18.45 -10.35
N ARG A 33 -3.27 17.50 -10.93
CA ARG A 33 -3.39 17.18 -12.36
C ARG A 33 -3.51 15.68 -12.66
N CYS A 34 -3.30 14.82 -11.67
CA CYS A 34 -3.30 13.38 -11.88
C CYS A 34 -4.59 12.80 -11.33
N SER A 35 -5.22 11.95 -12.11
CA SER A 35 -6.45 11.27 -11.68
C SER A 35 -6.17 10.07 -10.80
N CYS A 36 -4.89 9.75 -10.58
CA CYS A 36 -4.45 8.54 -9.86
C CYS A 36 -4.79 7.26 -10.61
N GLY A 37 -5.12 7.38 -11.89
CA GLY A 37 -5.53 6.24 -12.70
C GLY A 37 -4.43 5.22 -12.87
N GLY A 38 -3.16 5.65 -12.95
CA GLY A 38 -2.04 4.73 -13.08
C GLY A 38 -1.88 3.86 -11.84
N CYS A 39 -2.02 4.47 -10.67
CA CYS A 39 -1.93 3.71 -9.41
C CYS A 39 -3.07 2.71 -9.29
N LEU A 40 -4.28 3.16 -9.56
CA LEU A 40 -5.46 2.29 -9.46
C LEU A 40 -5.41 1.15 -10.48
N LYS A 41 -5.00 1.45 -11.69
CA LYS A 41 -4.92 0.44 -12.74
C LYS A 41 -3.87 -0.62 -12.39
N ALA A 42 -2.73 -0.19 -11.85
CA ALA A 42 -1.70 -1.13 -11.43
C ALA A 42 -2.22 -2.05 -10.32
N TYR A 43 -2.97 -1.48 -9.38
CA TYR A 43 -3.57 -2.29 -8.33
C TYR A 43 -4.58 -3.28 -8.88
N MET A 44 -5.49 -2.81 -9.73
CA MET A 44 -6.57 -3.65 -10.25
C MET A 44 -6.05 -4.79 -11.10
N ASN A 45 -4.98 -4.55 -11.85
CA ASN A 45 -4.40 -5.56 -12.72
C ASN A 45 -3.31 -6.37 -12.03
N LYS A 46 -2.97 -6.05 -10.79
CA LYS A 46 -1.91 -6.72 -10.03
C LYS A 46 -0.60 -6.73 -10.79
N VAL A 47 -0.20 -5.56 -11.27
CA VAL A 47 1.07 -5.37 -11.97
C VAL A 47 1.93 -4.38 -11.23
N ASP A 48 3.18 -4.25 -11.64
CA ASP A 48 4.16 -3.34 -11.04
C ASP A 48 4.33 -3.67 -9.57
N SER A 49 4.19 -2.71 -8.65
CA SER A 49 4.40 -3.00 -7.24
C SER A 49 3.35 -3.97 -6.67
N PHE A 50 2.20 -4.06 -7.30
CA PHE A 50 1.11 -4.91 -6.82
C PHE A 50 1.18 -6.33 -7.37
N GLU A 51 2.13 -6.63 -8.25
CA GLU A 51 2.35 -7.99 -8.74
C GLU A 51 2.65 -8.95 -7.59
N ARG A 52 3.25 -8.43 -6.51
CA ARG A 52 3.53 -9.23 -5.31
C ARG A 52 2.29 -9.84 -4.70
N TYR A 53 1.11 -9.32 -5.04
CA TYR A 53 -0.16 -9.82 -4.52
C TYR A 53 -0.93 -10.65 -5.53
N ALA A 54 -0.28 -11.14 -6.59
CA ALA A 54 -0.96 -11.83 -7.67
C ALA A 54 -1.76 -13.05 -7.19
N ASP A 55 -1.25 -13.72 -6.16
CA ASP A 55 -1.89 -14.93 -5.63
C ASP A 55 -2.53 -14.69 -4.26
N GLU A 56 -2.76 -13.43 -3.91
CA GLU A 56 -3.33 -13.07 -2.60
C GLU A 56 -4.60 -12.28 -2.78
N ASP A 57 -5.55 -12.49 -1.87
CA ASP A 57 -6.69 -11.60 -1.79
C ASP A 57 -6.24 -10.31 -1.13
N THR A 58 -6.57 -9.19 -1.73
CA THR A 58 -6.26 -7.88 -1.16
C THR A 58 -7.48 -6.99 -1.21
N GLU A 59 -7.51 -6.03 -0.29
CA GLU A 59 -8.50 -4.95 -0.31
C GLU A 59 -7.76 -3.63 -0.26
N LEU A 60 -8.14 -2.73 -1.14
CA LEU A 60 -7.64 -1.36 -1.09
C LEU A 60 -8.53 -0.59 -0.13
N VAL A 61 -8.06 -0.41 1.09
CA VAL A 61 -8.86 0.14 2.18
C VAL A 61 -8.76 1.65 2.26
N GLY A 62 -7.61 2.21 1.84
CA GLY A 62 -7.42 3.65 1.86
C GLY A 62 -6.65 4.13 0.65
N PHE A 63 -7.02 5.30 0.17
CA PHE A 63 -6.37 5.93 -0.97
C PHE A 63 -6.47 7.43 -0.75
N THR A 64 -5.36 8.06 -0.39
CA THR A 64 -5.34 9.48 -0.10
C THR A 64 -3.94 10.01 -0.32
N HIS A 65 -3.76 11.33 -0.19
CA HIS A 65 -2.43 11.91 -0.33
C HIS A 65 -1.71 11.93 1.01
N SER A 66 -0.40 12.09 0.96
CA SER A 66 0.44 12.05 2.16
C SER A 66 0.48 13.39 2.92
N GLY A 67 -0.18 14.41 2.39
CA GLY A 67 -0.24 15.71 3.07
C GLY A 67 -1.31 15.76 4.12
N GLY A 68 -1.50 16.95 4.67
CA GLY A 68 -2.47 17.14 5.72
C GLY A 68 -2.02 16.48 7.01
N ASP A 69 -2.97 15.94 7.76
CA ASP A 69 -2.68 15.28 9.03
C ASP A 69 -2.37 13.81 8.78
N LEU A 70 -1.13 13.52 8.41
CA LEU A 70 -0.72 12.17 8.07
C LEU A 70 -0.85 11.23 9.27
N GLU A 71 -0.52 11.72 10.47
CA GLU A 71 -0.62 10.89 11.66
C GLU A 71 -2.05 10.39 11.87
N LYS A 72 -3.03 11.27 11.67
CA LYS A 72 -4.43 10.89 11.79
C LYS A 72 -4.83 9.89 10.72
N LYS A 73 -4.33 10.07 9.49
CA LYS A 73 -4.60 9.13 8.40
C LYS A 73 -4.04 7.75 8.72
N LEU A 74 -2.82 7.71 9.25
CA LEU A 74 -2.20 6.44 9.60
C LEU A 74 -2.96 5.75 10.73
N ALA A 75 -3.45 6.51 11.71
CA ALA A 75 -4.26 5.94 12.78
C ALA A 75 -5.54 5.31 12.23
N SER A 76 -6.17 5.96 11.27
CA SER A 76 -7.37 5.44 10.62
C SER A 76 -7.07 4.15 9.85
N PHE A 77 -5.96 4.12 9.13
CA PHE A 77 -5.55 2.91 8.41
C PHE A 77 -5.34 1.75 9.39
N LYS A 78 -4.68 2.03 10.51
CA LYS A 78 -4.42 1.00 11.51
C LYS A 78 -5.73 0.44 12.07
N LYS A 79 -6.65 1.33 12.38
CA LYS A 79 -7.97 0.95 12.91
C LYS A 79 -8.73 0.07 11.92
N ASN A 80 -8.55 0.30 10.63
CA ASN A 80 -9.25 -0.43 9.59
C ASN A 80 -8.49 -1.65 9.10
N GLY A 81 -7.41 -2.01 9.75
CA GLY A 81 -6.72 -3.27 9.48
C GLY A 81 -5.66 -3.24 8.39
N VAL A 82 -5.29 -2.06 7.93
CA VAL A 82 -4.24 -1.94 6.90
C VAL A 82 -2.92 -2.43 7.48
N THR A 83 -2.21 -3.24 6.71
CA THR A 83 -0.89 -3.74 7.11
C THR A 83 0.23 -3.21 6.23
N THR A 84 -0.08 -2.82 5.00
CA THR A 84 0.94 -2.36 4.06
C THR A 84 0.48 -1.07 3.39
N ILE A 85 1.39 -0.12 3.28
CA ILE A 85 1.14 1.15 2.60
C ILE A 85 2.05 1.23 1.38
N HIS A 86 1.48 1.54 0.23
CA HIS A 86 2.23 1.84 -0.97
C HIS A 86 2.31 3.35 -1.11
N LEU A 87 3.53 3.87 -1.24
CA LEU A 87 3.70 5.27 -1.59
C LEU A 87 3.71 5.36 -3.11
N SER A 88 3.05 6.36 -3.66
CA SER A 88 2.93 6.44 -5.11
C SER A 88 4.29 6.70 -5.75
N THR A 89 4.40 6.31 -7.02
CA THR A 89 5.60 6.53 -7.79
C THR A 89 5.93 8.02 -7.90
N CYS A 90 4.90 8.87 -7.96
CA CYS A 90 5.12 10.31 -8.00
C CYS A 90 5.64 10.85 -6.66
N THR A 91 5.31 10.21 -5.54
CA THR A 91 5.89 10.58 -4.26
C THR A 91 7.39 10.34 -4.29
N ARG A 92 7.81 9.18 -4.79
CA ARG A 92 9.22 8.86 -4.94
C ARG A 92 9.92 9.87 -5.83
N GLY A 93 9.28 10.26 -6.91
CA GLY A 93 9.91 11.11 -7.90
C GLY A 93 9.93 12.59 -7.58
N LYS A 94 8.95 13.08 -6.82
CA LYS A 94 8.73 14.52 -6.73
C LYS A 94 8.61 15.06 -5.31
N ASN A 95 8.56 14.22 -4.30
CA ASN A 95 8.38 14.69 -2.94
C ASN A 95 9.71 14.59 -2.18
N ASP A 96 10.22 15.73 -1.72
CA ASP A 96 11.48 15.77 -1.00
C ASP A 96 11.40 15.05 0.35
N ASN A 97 10.19 14.83 0.85
CA ASN A 97 9.98 14.15 2.14
C ASN A 97 9.70 12.66 1.96
N TYR A 98 9.96 12.11 0.78
CA TYR A 98 9.64 10.72 0.47
C TYR A 98 10.18 9.75 1.52
N GLU A 99 11.45 9.86 1.85
CA GLU A 99 12.05 8.95 2.84
C GLU A 99 11.43 9.17 4.23
N SER A 100 11.21 10.41 4.60
CA SER A 100 10.61 10.75 5.89
C SER A 100 9.20 10.17 6.00
N ILE A 101 8.41 10.27 4.94
CA ILE A 101 7.06 9.72 4.90
C ILE A 101 7.13 8.19 5.04
N ALA A 102 8.03 7.55 4.31
CA ALA A 102 8.18 6.10 4.38
C ALA A 102 8.54 5.66 5.80
N ARG A 103 9.46 6.35 6.44
CA ARG A 103 9.89 5.98 7.79
C ARG A 103 8.79 6.24 8.81
N GLN A 104 8.01 7.30 8.63
CA GLN A 104 6.88 7.57 9.51
C GLN A 104 5.84 6.45 9.42
N CYS A 105 5.57 5.95 8.22
CA CYS A 105 4.65 4.84 8.04
C CYS A 105 5.19 3.56 8.69
N ALA A 106 6.48 3.27 8.51
CA ALA A 106 7.08 2.09 9.12
C ALA A 106 7.09 2.19 10.65
N ALA A 107 7.37 3.38 11.18
CA ALA A 107 7.35 3.60 12.62
C ALA A 107 5.95 3.40 13.21
N ALA A 108 4.93 3.65 12.41
CA ALA A 108 3.54 3.43 12.84
C ALA A 108 3.12 1.96 12.75
N GLY A 109 4.00 1.10 12.27
CA GLY A 109 3.77 -0.35 12.23
C GLY A 109 3.35 -0.91 10.88
N PHE A 110 3.45 -0.12 9.80
CA PHE A 110 3.08 -0.59 8.47
C PHE A 110 4.30 -1.02 7.68
N ASP A 111 4.15 -2.08 6.90
CA ASP A 111 5.14 -2.36 5.86
C ASP A 111 4.96 -1.29 4.79
N VAL A 112 6.06 -0.89 4.18
CA VAL A 112 6.05 0.20 3.20
C VAL A 112 6.64 -0.28 1.89
N VAL A 113 5.89 -0.05 0.81
CA VAL A 113 6.38 -0.29 -0.55
C VAL A 113 6.36 1.07 -1.25
N GLY A 114 7.52 1.53 -1.65
CA GLY A 114 7.70 2.92 -2.05
C GLY A 114 7.36 3.25 -3.51
N TYR A 115 6.52 2.47 -4.16
CA TYR A 115 6.05 2.80 -5.50
C TYR A 115 4.73 2.10 -5.76
N THR A 116 4.04 2.52 -6.81
CA THR A 116 2.77 1.91 -7.21
C THR A 116 2.86 1.37 -8.63
N HIS A 117 3.05 2.22 -9.62
CA HIS A 117 3.18 1.78 -11.01
C HIS A 117 4.60 2.03 -11.52
N GLY A 118 4.95 1.36 -12.59
CA GLY A 118 6.31 1.44 -13.12
C GLY A 118 7.24 0.52 -12.36
N GLY A 119 8.53 0.67 -12.57
CA GLY A 119 9.51 -0.21 -11.97
C GLY A 119 9.97 0.24 -10.60
N ALA A 120 10.57 -0.69 -9.87
CA ALA A 120 11.15 -0.40 -8.56
C ALA A 120 12.33 0.57 -8.66
N VAL A 121 12.95 0.66 -9.84
CA VAL A 121 14.00 1.63 -10.09
C VAL A 121 13.52 2.54 -11.22
N SER A 122 13.55 3.84 -11.00
CA SER A 122 13.11 4.80 -11.99
C SER A 122 14.17 4.97 -13.09
N LYS A 123 13.77 5.66 -14.17
CA LYS A 123 14.70 5.91 -15.28
C LYS A 123 15.93 6.70 -14.85
N ASP A 124 15.79 7.57 -13.86
CA ASP A 124 16.91 8.36 -13.35
C ASP A 124 17.61 7.68 -12.17
N GLY A 125 17.30 6.41 -11.92
CA GLY A 125 18.04 5.62 -10.96
C GLY A 125 17.53 5.66 -9.53
N LYS A 126 16.40 6.30 -9.28
CA LYS A 126 15.83 6.31 -7.93
C LYS A 126 15.23 4.95 -7.59
N VAL A 127 15.69 4.37 -6.51
CA VAL A 127 15.24 3.06 -6.05
C VAL A 127 14.08 3.25 -5.09
N ALA A 128 13.03 2.45 -5.24
CA ALA A 128 11.89 2.52 -4.33
C ALA A 128 12.30 2.01 -2.95
N ILE A 129 11.86 2.72 -1.93
CA ILE A 129 12.10 2.32 -0.54
C ILE A 129 11.17 1.15 -0.22
N GLU A 130 11.70 0.15 0.48
CA GLU A 130 10.87 -0.91 1.05
C GLU A 130 11.27 -1.09 2.50
N LEU A 131 10.31 -0.99 3.39
CA LEU A 131 10.56 -1.07 4.82
C LEU A 131 9.57 -2.05 5.45
N VAL A 132 10.03 -2.70 6.52
CA VAL A 132 9.16 -3.55 7.34
C VAL A 132 8.68 -2.72 8.50
N GLY A 133 7.39 -2.84 8.82
CA GLY A 133 6.80 -2.09 9.92
C GLY A 133 7.41 -2.45 11.25
N GLU A 134 7.52 -1.45 12.13
CA GLU A 134 8.06 -1.69 13.46
C GLU A 134 7.05 -2.41 14.32
N SER A 135 7.53 -3.38 15.08
CA SER A 135 6.67 -4.09 16.02
C SER A 135 6.37 -3.22 17.22
N LYS A 136 5.19 -3.39 17.76
CA LYS A 136 4.77 -2.65 18.94
C LYS A 136 4.39 -3.56 20.07
#